data_d865e479210fb0e4f15a0fd3e62aaf12
#
_entry.id   d865e479210fb0e4f15a0fd3e62aaf12
#
_cell.length_a   1.000
_cell.length_b   1.000
_cell.length_c   1.000
_cell.angle_alpha   90.00
_cell.angle_beta   90.00
_cell.angle_gamma   90.00
#
_symmetry.space_group_name_H-M   'P 1'
#
loop_
_entity.id
_entity.type
_entity.pdbx_description
1 polymer ?
#
loop_
_entity_poly.entity_id
_entity_poly.type
_entity_poly.pdbx_seq_one_letter_code
_entity_poly.pdbx_strand_id
1 'polypeptide(L)'
;MTLTHSQERVAPAERVAIRCVDSDVHPVPKRGVLQEYIPEPIRTKYFKNHRVGETIYYDSPDYAHAYAMRVDSFPDDGEFACSDPDMALRQAVMEAGADVCILEPAHAPCRIPEATAALSYAHNTWQVEHWLDSKTNWHERWRGSICVAIEDPEGGAREIEKWGEHPYMAQVMIKAEPRPSWGDAKYDPIWAAATKINKPVSCHLSRGFFETLPIPPVGLPSYNHDFMVSYSLLAANQVMSMIFDG
;
A
#
# COMPACT_ATOMS: atom_id res chain seq x y z
N MET A 1 31.94 3.13 -61.63
CA MET A 1 31.13 2.05 -60.99
C MET A 1 30.58 2.59 -59.67
N THR A 2 29.34 3.06 -59.73
CA THR A 2 28.68 3.72 -58.60
C THR A 2 27.76 2.70 -57.95
N LEU A 3 28.09 2.26 -56.73
CA LEU A 3 27.26 1.36 -55.97
C LEU A 3 26.12 2.13 -55.32
N THR A 4 24.92 1.95 -55.82
CA THR A 4 23.69 2.44 -55.19
C THR A 4 23.26 1.46 -54.11
N HIS A 5 23.48 1.82 -52.84
CA HIS A 5 22.84 1.14 -51.71
C HIS A 5 21.37 1.53 -51.66
N SER A 6 20.48 0.63 -52.05
CA SER A 6 19.07 0.70 -51.70
C SER A 6 18.90 0.37 -50.23
N GLN A 7 18.65 1.38 -49.41
CA GLN A 7 18.18 1.15 -48.03
C GLN A 7 16.75 0.63 -48.10
N GLU A 8 16.56 -0.66 -47.87
CA GLU A 8 15.25 -1.19 -47.55
C GLU A 8 14.75 -0.50 -46.28
N ARG A 9 13.67 0.26 -46.39
CA ARG A 9 12.95 0.79 -45.24
C ARG A 9 12.31 -0.40 -44.51
N VAL A 10 12.91 -0.83 -43.42
CA VAL A 10 12.28 -1.75 -42.47
C VAL A 10 11.00 -1.05 -41.96
N ALA A 11 9.87 -1.69 -42.15
CA ALA A 11 8.60 -1.19 -41.63
C ALA A 11 8.74 -1.05 -40.10
N PRO A 12 8.20 0.03 -39.51
CA PRO A 12 8.25 0.17 -38.05
C PRO A 12 7.55 -1.05 -37.42
N ALA A 13 8.27 -1.74 -36.56
CA ALA A 13 7.69 -2.84 -35.80
C ALA A 13 6.43 -2.33 -35.08
N GLU A 14 5.32 -3.06 -35.19
CA GLU A 14 4.11 -2.77 -34.43
C GLU A 14 4.51 -2.63 -32.96
N ARG A 15 4.31 -1.44 -32.40
CA ARG A 15 4.54 -1.20 -30.97
C ARG A 15 3.50 -2.00 -30.22
N VAL A 16 3.92 -3.07 -29.56
CA VAL A 16 3.11 -3.76 -28.58
C VAL A 16 2.76 -2.74 -27.49
N ALA A 17 1.48 -2.48 -27.30
CA ALA A 17 1.03 -1.62 -26.22
C ALA A 17 1.37 -2.31 -24.90
N ILE A 18 2.34 -1.78 -24.17
CA ILE A 18 2.69 -2.26 -22.84
C ILE A 18 1.66 -1.67 -21.88
N ARG A 19 0.95 -2.54 -21.16
CA ARG A 19 0.11 -2.11 -20.05
C ARG A 19 0.99 -1.78 -18.85
N CYS A 20 0.73 -0.63 -18.24
CA CYS A 20 1.41 -0.17 -17.04
C CYS A 20 0.48 -0.31 -15.83
N VAL A 21 0.91 -1.07 -14.82
CA VAL A 21 0.22 -1.16 -13.54
C VAL A 21 1.10 -0.49 -12.49
N ASP A 22 0.60 0.57 -11.87
CA ASP A 22 1.21 1.14 -10.69
C ASP A 22 0.67 0.40 -9.46
N SER A 23 1.51 -0.37 -8.80
CA SER A 23 1.10 -1.25 -7.69
C SER A 23 1.36 -0.66 -6.31
N ASP A 24 1.75 0.61 -6.22
CA ASP A 24 2.20 1.23 -4.96
C ASP A 24 1.66 2.66 -4.80
N VAL A 25 0.35 2.82 -4.96
CA VAL A 25 -0.33 4.12 -4.78
C VAL A 25 -0.84 4.23 -3.35
N HIS A 26 -0.37 5.23 -2.62
CA HIS A 26 -0.73 5.46 -1.22
C HIS A 26 -1.86 6.48 -1.06
N PRO A 27 -3.13 6.05 -1.05
CA PRO A 27 -4.23 6.95 -0.75
C PRO A 27 -4.21 7.35 0.73
N VAL A 28 -4.35 8.63 0.99
CA VAL A 28 -4.32 9.19 2.34
C VAL A 28 -5.69 9.78 2.66
N PRO A 29 -6.33 9.40 3.77
CA PRO A 29 -7.56 10.04 4.21
C PRO A 29 -7.33 11.52 4.51
N LYS A 30 -8.26 12.39 4.12
CA LYS A 30 -8.25 13.78 4.58
C LYS A 30 -8.30 13.84 6.11
N ARG A 31 -7.81 14.95 6.68
CA ARG A 31 -7.71 15.11 8.15
C ARG A 31 -9.02 14.82 8.85
N GLY A 32 -8.95 13.94 9.84
CA GLY A 32 -10.09 13.55 10.66
C GLY A 32 -11.05 12.53 10.04
N VAL A 33 -11.02 12.31 8.72
CA VAL A 33 -11.98 11.43 8.03
C VAL A 33 -11.85 9.99 8.49
N LEU A 34 -10.65 9.43 8.56
CA LEU A 34 -10.49 8.02 8.95
C LEU A 34 -11.00 7.74 10.36
N GLN A 35 -10.92 8.72 11.26
CA GLN A 35 -11.36 8.57 12.64
C GLN A 35 -12.86 8.30 12.74
N GLU A 36 -13.65 8.78 11.78
CA GLU A 36 -15.11 8.56 11.74
C GLU A 36 -15.46 7.09 11.48
N TYR A 37 -14.58 6.34 10.82
CA TYR A 37 -14.75 4.93 10.51
C TYR A 37 -14.34 4.00 11.66
N ILE A 38 -13.63 4.50 12.66
CA ILE A 38 -13.20 3.68 13.79
C ILE A 38 -14.37 3.47 14.75
N PRO A 39 -14.76 2.21 15.04
CA PRO A 39 -15.91 1.92 15.88
C PRO A 39 -15.68 2.32 17.36
N GLU A 40 -16.73 2.76 18.04
CA GLU A 40 -16.72 2.87 19.50
C GLU A 40 -16.84 1.47 20.14
N PRO A 41 -16.22 1.25 21.31
CA PRO A 41 -15.48 2.21 22.14
C PRO A 41 -14.00 2.35 21.77
N ILE A 42 -13.53 1.70 20.71
CA ILE A 42 -12.12 1.65 20.33
C ILE A 42 -11.61 3.04 19.99
N ARG A 43 -12.41 3.82 19.26
CA ARG A 43 -12.08 5.21 18.89
C ARG A 43 -11.79 6.04 20.13
N THR A 44 -12.68 6.04 21.12
CA THR A 44 -12.50 6.80 22.36
C THR A 44 -11.35 6.27 23.21
N LYS A 45 -11.14 4.94 23.25
CA LYS A 45 -10.13 4.32 24.08
C LYS A 45 -8.71 4.58 23.59
N TYR A 46 -8.48 4.49 22.28
CA TYR A 46 -7.13 4.49 21.72
C TYR A 46 -6.81 5.71 20.85
N PHE A 47 -7.81 6.34 20.26
CA PHE A 47 -7.60 7.35 19.22
C PHE A 47 -8.20 8.72 19.55
N LYS A 48 -8.74 8.93 20.75
CA LYS A 48 -9.36 10.19 21.16
C LYS A 48 -8.48 11.42 20.95
N ASN A 49 -7.17 11.28 21.19
CA ASN A 49 -6.19 12.36 21.11
C ASN A 49 -5.17 12.16 19.99
N HIS A 50 -5.37 11.17 19.15
CA HIS A 50 -4.48 10.85 18.04
C HIS A 50 -5.13 11.26 16.73
N ARG A 51 -4.35 11.86 15.86
CA ARG A 51 -4.75 12.18 14.49
C ARG A 51 -4.61 10.94 13.64
N VAL A 52 -5.63 10.10 13.68
CA VAL A 52 -5.66 8.85 12.93
C VAL A 52 -5.77 9.15 11.44
N GLY A 53 -4.91 8.53 10.65
CA GLY A 53 -4.82 8.80 9.22
C GLY A 53 -3.87 9.94 8.86
N GLU A 54 -3.43 10.74 9.83
CA GLU A 54 -2.24 11.57 9.65
C GLU A 54 -1.06 10.61 9.72
N THR A 55 -0.60 10.26 8.58
CA THR A 55 0.24 9.11 8.35
C THR A 55 1.58 9.20 9.02
N ILE A 56 2.20 8.02 9.19
CA ILE A 56 3.63 7.84 9.46
C ILE A 56 4.55 8.77 8.65
N TYR A 57 4.10 9.30 7.53
CA TYR A 57 4.86 10.21 6.69
C TYR A 57 4.97 11.63 7.26
N TYR A 58 4.11 12.03 8.19
CA TYR A 58 4.07 13.39 8.74
C TYR A 58 4.50 13.49 10.19
N ASP A 59 4.64 12.36 10.89
CA ASP A 59 4.99 12.31 12.30
C ASP A 59 6.50 12.33 12.59
N SER A 60 7.35 12.36 11.57
CA SER A 60 8.78 12.41 11.77
C SER A 60 9.32 13.83 11.58
N PRO A 61 9.74 14.50 12.64
CA PRO A 61 10.32 15.84 12.54
C PRO A 61 11.64 15.86 11.76
N ASP A 62 12.34 14.74 11.67
CA ASP A 62 13.64 14.65 11.03
C ASP A 62 13.56 14.56 9.50
N TYR A 63 12.40 14.23 8.98
CA TYR A 63 12.10 14.16 7.55
C TYR A 63 10.92 15.06 7.21
N ALA A 64 10.98 16.29 7.68
CA ALA A 64 9.88 17.25 7.67
C ALA A 64 9.31 17.57 6.29
N HIS A 65 9.91 17.12 5.24
CA HIS A 65 9.45 17.37 3.89
C HIS A 65 9.26 16.09 3.15
N ALA A 66 8.19 15.45 3.55
CA ALA A 66 7.47 14.80 2.55
C ALA A 66 8.17 13.59 1.93
N TYR A 67 9.13 12.98 2.62
CA TYR A 67 9.65 11.70 2.15
C TYR A 67 9.88 11.65 0.64
N ALA A 68 10.49 12.68 0.10
CA ALA A 68 10.67 12.87 -1.33
C ALA A 68 9.36 13.02 -2.15
N MET A 69 8.25 13.41 -1.52
CA MET A 69 7.03 13.75 -2.26
C MET A 69 7.22 15.01 -3.09
N ARG A 70 6.68 15.01 -4.28
CA ARG A 70 6.67 16.18 -5.14
C ARG A 70 5.76 17.25 -4.54
N VAL A 71 6.16 18.51 -4.64
CA VAL A 71 5.34 19.64 -4.15
C VAL A 71 3.99 19.72 -4.83
N ASP A 72 3.94 19.36 -6.12
CA ASP A 72 2.73 19.35 -6.94
C ASP A 72 1.83 18.12 -6.71
N SER A 73 2.18 17.23 -5.78
CA SER A 73 1.30 16.14 -5.34
C SER A 73 0.35 16.53 -4.21
N PHE A 74 0.54 17.72 -3.62
CA PHE A 74 -0.36 18.23 -2.59
C PHE A 74 -1.52 19.00 -3.21
N PRO A 75 -2.76 18.74 -2.81
CA PRO A 75 -3.91 19.50 -3.30
C PRO A 75 -3.94 20.93 -2.75
N ASP A 76 -4.59 21.83 -3.50
CA ASP A 76 -4.65 23.27 -3.18
C ASP A 76 -5.42 23.56 -1.87
N ASP A 77 -6.23 22.62 -1.38
CA ASP A 77 -6.96 22.77 -0.13
C ASP A 77 -6.07 22.54 1.12
N GLY A 78 -4.80 22.25 0.93
CA GLY A 78 -3.82 22.06 2.00
C GLY A 78 -3.90 20.68 2.67
N GLU A 79 -4.66 19.74 2.10
CA GLU A 79 -4.70 18.35 2.53
C GLU A 79 -3.45 17.57 2.10
N PHE A 80 -3.40 16.29 2.43
CA PHE A 80 -2.24 15.44 2.17
C PHE A 80 -2.10 15.09 0.68
N ALA A 81 -0.88 14.82 0.26
CA ALA A 81 -0.64 14.22 -1.04
C ALA A 81 -1.44 12.90 -1.16
N CYS A 82 -2.01 12.66 -2.34
CA CYS A 82 -2.87 11.51 -2.62
C CYS A 82 -4.12 11.39 -1.71
N SER A 83 -4.65 12.52 -1.25
CA SER A 83 -5.93 12.57 -0.53
C SER A 83 -7.13 12.89 -1.44
N ASP A 84 -6.86 13.31 -2.67
CA ASP A 84 -7.85 13.66 -3.69
C ASP A 84 -7.80 12.66 -4.84
N PRO A 85 -8.84 11.81 -5.01
CA PRO A 85 -8.89 10.81 -6.08
C PRO A 85 -8.82 11.39 -7.50
N ASP A 86 -9.41 12.57 -7.75
CA ASP A 86 -9.41 13.19 -9.07
C ASP A 86 -8.03 13.74 -9.43
N MET A 87 -7.33 14.33 -8.45
CA MET A 87 -5.95 14.77 -8.61
C MET A 87 -5.03 13.57 -8.83
N ALA A 88 -5.19 12.49 -8.07
CA ALA A 88 -4.42 11.26 -8.24
C ALA A 88 -4.67 10.62 -9.62
N LEU A 89 -5.92 10.60 -10.10
CA LEU A 89 -6.26 10.12 -11.42
C LEU A 89 -5.52 10.92 -12.52
N ARG A 90 -5.53 12.23 -12.39
CA ARG A 90 -4.81 13.09 -13.33
C ARG A 90 -3.31 12.78 -13.35
N GLN A 91 -2.68 12.71 -12.17
CA GLN A 91 -1.23 12.54 -12.08
C GLN A 91 -0.76 11.12 -12.41
N ALA A 92 -1.38 10.09 -11.83
CA ALA A 92 -0.93 8.71 -12.01
C ALA A 92 -1.39 8.11 -13.35
N VAL A 93 -2.62 8.39 -13.76
CA VAL A 93 -3.20 7.77 -14.97
C VAL A 93 -3.00 8.64 -16.20
N MET A 94 -3.44 9.91 -16.16
CA MET A 94 -3.45 10.74 -17.36
C MET A 94 -2.05 11.26 -17.71
N GLU A 95 -1.25 11.68 -16.73
CA GLU A 95 0.08 12.26 -16.95
C GLU A 95 1.18 11.19 -16.94
N ALA A 96 1.18 10.28 -15.98
CA ALA A 96 2.19 9.23 -15.88
C ALA A 96 1.89 7.99 -16.73
N GLY A 97 0.63 7.80 -17.17
CA GLY A 97 0.25 6.76 -18.12
C GLY A 97 -0.01 5.38 -17.50
N ALA A 98 -0.32 5.29 -16.22
CA ALA A 98 -0.72 4.03 -15.61
C ALA A 98 -2.11 3.60 -16.14
N ASP A 99 -2.22 2.34 -16.54
CA ASP A 99 -3.51 1.76 -16.96
C ASP A 99 -4.38 1.37 -15.77
N VAL A 100 -3.75 0.92 -14.71
CA VAL A 100 -4.38 0.52 -13.44
C VAL A 100 -3.46 0.92 -12.30
N CYS A 101 -4.05 1.38 -11.21
CA CYS A 101 -3.35 1.72 -9.98
C CYS A 101 -3.90 0.89 -8.83
N ILE A 102 -3.03 0.24 -8.06
CA ILE A 102 -3.39 -0.49 -6.86
C ILE A 102 -3.15 0.39 -5.65
N LEU A 103 -4.21 0.61 -4.89
CA LEU A 103 -4.21 1.44 -3.71
C LEU A 103 -3.69 0.65 -2.51
N GLU A 104 -2.69 1.15 -1.85
CA GLU A 104 -2.13 0.59 -0.62
C GLU A 104 -2.24 1.62 0.52
N PRO A 105 -3.38 1.64 1.24
CA PRO A 105 -3.58 2.57 2.34
C PRO A 105 -2.52 2.37 3.42
N ALA A 106 -1.64 3.34 3.58
CA ALA A 106 -0.63 3.29 4.61
C ALA A 106 -1.24 3.62 5.97
N HIS A 107 -1.12 2.71 6.93
CA HIS A 107 -1.51 2.97 8.32
C HIS A 107 -0.34 2.68 9.27
N ALA A 108 -0.23 3.48 10.31
CA ALA A 108 0.80 3.28 11.32
C ALA A 108 0.65 1.91 11.98
N PRO A 109 1.75 1.18 12.21
CA PRO A 109 1.69 -0.06 12.95
C PRO A 109 1.20 0.21 14.37
N CYS A 110 0.21 -0.56 14.81
CA CYS A 110 -0.27 -0.55 16.18
C CYS A 110 -0.14 -1.97 16.71
N ARG A 111 0.53 -2.15 17.85
CA ARG A 111 0.77 -3.48 18.43
C ARG A 111 -0.36 -3.95 19.33
N ILE A 112 -1.44 -3.19 19.40
CA ILE A 112 -2.63 -3.54 20.19
C ILE A 112 -3.62 -4.18 19.22
N PRO A 113 -3.90 -5.50 19.35
CA PRO A 113 -4.70 -6.25 18.37
C PRO A 113 -6.05 -5.58 18.04
N GLU A 114 -6.82 -5.20 19.07
CA GLU A 114 -8.12 -4.55 18.87
C GLU A 114 -8.03 -3.18 18.17
N ALA A 115 -6.96 -2.42 18.41
CA ALA A 115 -6.75 -1.13 17.76
C ALA A 115 -6.32 -1.30 16.30
N THR A 116 -5.43 -2.24 16.02
CA THR A 116 -5.01 -2.55 14.64
C THR A 116 -6.18 -3.12 13.83
N ALA A 117 -6.99 -3.99 14.41
CA ALA A 117 -8.19 -4.51 13.75
C ALA A 117 -9.17 -3.38 13.39
N ALA A 118 -9.40 -2.44 14.31
CA ALA A 118 -10.26 -1.28 14.06
C ALA A 118 -9.70 -0.34 12.97
N LEU A 119 -8.38 -0.15 12.91
CA LEU A 119 -7.72 0.61 11.85
C LEU A 119 -7.84 -0.09 10.50
N SER A 120 -7.62 -1.39 10.43
CA SER A 120 -7.78 -2.17 9.19
C SER A 120 -9.22 -2.09 8.68
N TYR A 121 -10.20 -2.26 9.56
CA TYR A 121 -11.61 -2.07 9.24
C TYR A 121 -11.89 -0.67 8.69
N ALA A 122 -11.39 0.37 9.37
CA ALA A 122 -11.58 1.76 8.96
C ALA A 122 -10.99 2.04 7.58
N HIS A 123 -9.76 1.61 7.33
CA HIS A 123 -9.13 1.76 6.02
C HIS A 123 -9.85 1.00 4.91
N ASN A 124 -10.28 -0.23 5.17
CA ASN A 124 -11.02 -1.02 4.19
C ASN A 124 -12.35 -0.37 3.82
N THR A 125 -13.11 0.09 4.81
CA THR A 125 -14.39 0.75 4.58
C THR A 125 -14.20 2.09 3.88
N TRP A 126 -13.27 2.91 4.36
CA TRP A 126 -12.96 4.21 3.78
C TRP A 126 -12.53 4.12 2.31
N GLN A 127 -11.60 3.21 1.97
CA GLN A 127 -11.15 3.11 0.58
C GLN A 127 -12.26 2.66 -0.36
N VAL A 128 -13.16 1.78 0.10
CA VAL A 128 -14.31 1.37 -0.71
C VAL A 128 -15.25 2.54 -0.95
N GLU A 129 -15.54 3.34 0.06
CA GLU A 129 -16.49 4.45 -0.05
C GLU A 129 -15.93 5.66 -0.77
N HIS A 130 -14.62 5.94 -0.64
CA HIS A 130 -14.01 7.15 -1.18
C HIS A 130 -13.25 6.96 -2.49
N TRP A 131 -12.77 5.73 -2.77
CA TRP A 131 -11.94 5.47 -3.94
C TRP A 131 -12.56 4.47 -4.91
N LEU A 132 -13.24 3.45 -4.38
CA LEU A 132 -13.70 2.31 -5.18
C LEU A 132 -15.20 2.36 -5.50
N ASP A 133 -15.94 3.34 -4.99
CA ASP A 133 -17.34 3.50 -5.37
C ASP A 133 -17.49 3.90 -6.84
N SER A 134 -18.67 3.66 -7.40
CA SER A 134 -18.92 3.85 -8.85
C SER A 134 -18.83 5.31 -9.31
N LYS A 135 -18.91 6.28 -8.42
CA LYS A 135 -18.80 7.70 -8.77
C LYS A 135 -17.34 8.12 -8.87
N THR A 136 -16.55 7.73 -7.88
CA THR A 136 -15.11 8.05 -7.84
C THR A 136 -14.34 7.17 -8.83
N ASN A 137 -14.63 5.88 -8.88
CA ASN A 137 -13.96 4.91 -9.77
C ASN A 137 -14.73 4.69 -11.09
N TRP A 138 -15.41 5.70 -11.61
CA TRP A 138 -16.17 5.63 -12.86
C TRP A 138 -15.32 5.21 -14.07
N HIS A 139 -14.02 5.46 -14.00
CA HIS A 139 -13.00 5.11 -15.01
C HIS A 139 -12.42 3.70 -14.83
N GLU A 140 -12.76 3.01 -13.74
CA GLU A 140 -12.31 1.64 -13.41
C GLU A 140 -10.79 1.46 -13.35
N ARG A 141 -10.03 2.50 -12.96
CA ARG A 141 -8.56 2.44 -12.86
C ARG A 141 -8.07 2.09 -11.46
N TRP A 142 -8.85 2.37 -10.43
CA TRP A 142 -8.48 2.07 -9.06
C TRP A 142 -8.77 0.63 -8.70
N ARG A 143 -7.81 0.00 -8.02
CA ARG A 143 -7.94 -1.29 -7.34
C ARG A 143 -7.52 -1.11 -5.90
N GLY A 144 -8.24 -1.71 -4.97
CA GLY A 144 -7.95 -1.64 -3.55
C GLY A 144 -7.12 -2.82 -3.05
N SER A 145 -6.51 -2.61 -1.92
CA SER A 145 -5.84 -3.66 -1.14
C SER A 145 -6.58 -3.87 0.18
N ILE A 146 -6.90 -5.11 0.50
CA ILE A 146 -7.54 -5.45 1.78
C ILE A 146 -6.49 -5.32 2.89
N CYS A 147 -6.64 -4.30 3.73
CA CYS A 147 -5.78 -4.08 4.88
C CYS A 147 -6.07 -5.12 5.97
N VAL A 148 -5.04 -5.73 6.52
CA VAL A 148 -5.16 -6.81 7.49
C VAL A 148 -4.43 -6.49 8.79
N ALA A 149 -5.11 -6.72 9.91
CA ALA A 149 -4.51 -6.67 11.23
C ALA A 149 -3.73 -7.97 11.51
N ILE A 150 -2.41 -7.93 11.43
CA ILE A 150 -1.56 -9.10 11.67
C ILE A 150 -1.46 -9.48 13.15
N GLU A 151 -1.78 -8.55 14.04
CA GLU A 151 -1.84 -8.78 15.48
C GLU A 151 -3.11 -9.55 15.91
N ASP A 152 -4.16 -9.53 15.07
CA ASP A 152 -5.40 -10.33 15.19
C ASP A 152 -5.64 -11.13 13.90
N PRO A 153 -4.93 -12.25 13.68
CA PRO A 153 -5.03 -13.00 12.42
C PRO A 153 -6.43 -13.53 12.12
N GLU A 154 -7.19 -13.91 13.13
CA GLU A 154 -8.60 -14.33 12.97
C GLU A 154 -9.49 -13.16 12.54
N GLY A 155 -9.29 -11.98 13.11
CA GLY A 155 -9.95 -10.74 12.69
C GLY A 155 -9.54 -10.36 11.28
N GLY A 156 -8.26 -10.49 10.96
CA GLY A 156 -7.72 -10.30 9.61
C GLY A 156 -8.36 -11.22 8.58
N ALA A 157 -8.52 -12.51 8.90
CA ALA A 157 -9.20 -13.46 8.04
C ALA A 157 -10.66 -13.06 7.75
N ARG A 158 -11.38 -12.59 8.77
CA ARG A 158 -12.76 -12.09 8.60
C ARG A 158 -12.82 -10.86 7.69
N GLU A 159 -11.88 -9.94 7.79
CA GLU A 159 -11.82 -8.79 6.88
C GLU A 159 -11.48 -9.22 5.44
N ILE A 160 -10.59 -10.20 5.26
CA ILE A 160 -10.30 -10.77 3.95
C ILE A 160 -11.56 -11.38 3.32
N GLU A 161 -12.30 -12.20 4.06
CA GLU A 161 -13.52 -12.82 3.57
C GLU A 161 -14.61 -11.78 3.26
N LYS A 162 -14.75 -10.76 4.11
CA LYS A 162 -15.74 -9.69 3.92
C LYS A 162 -15.53 -8.92 2.62
N TRP A 163 -14.29 -8.56 2.32
CA TRP A 163 -13.97 -7.72 1.17
C TRP A 163 -13.51 -8.50 -0.06
N GLY A 164 -13.28 -9.80 0.09
CA GLY A 164 -12.74 -10.66 -0.97
C GLY A 164 -13.58 -10.70 -2.24
N GLU A 165 -14.89 -10.58 -2.11
CA GLU A 165 -15.85 -10.57 -3.22
C GLU A 165 -16.01 -9.19 -3.88
N HIS A 166 -15.44 -8.13 -3.29
CA HIS A 166 -15.56 -6.79 -3.85
C HIS A 166 -14.84 -6.69 -5.19
N PRO A 167 -15.50 -6.20 -6.28
CA PRO A 167 -14.98 -6.29 -7.65
C PRO A 167 -13.68 -5.53 -7.88
N TYR A 168 -13.43 -4.50 -7.08
CA TYR A 168 -12.23 -3.67 -7.19
C TYR A 168 -11.14 -3.97 -6.15
N MET A 169 -11.37 -4.88 -5.20
CA MET A 169 -10.29 -5.36 -4.33
C MET A 169 -9.41 -6.34 -5.09
N ALA A 170 -8.13 -6.01 -5.28
CA ALA A 170 -7.20 -6.77 -6.10
C ALA A 170 -6.33 -7.75 -5.28
N GLN A 171 -5.99 -7.38 -4.06
CA GLN A 171 -5.02 -8.11 -3.24
C GLN A 171 -5.32 -7.99 -1.75
N VAL A 172 -4.66 -8.83 -0.97
CA VAL A 172 -4.57 -8.71 0.49
C VAL A 172 -3.24 -8.04 0.82
N MET A 173 -3.26 -6.96 1.58
CA MET A 173 -2.06 -6.24 1.99
C MET A 173 -1.71 -6.57 3.44
N ILE A 174 -0.51 -7.11 3.64
CA ILE A 174 0.07 -7.36 4.94
C ILE A 174 1.30 -6.47 5.14
N LYS A 175 1.72 -6.32 6.39
CA LYS A 175 2.91 -5.54 6.72
C LYS A 175 4.14 -6.42 6.88
N ALA A 176 5.28 -5.86 6.55
CA ALA A 176 6.56 -6.57 6.59
C ALA A 176 7.11 -6.89 8.01
N GLU A 177 6.37 -6.62 9.07
CA GLU A 177 6.83 -6.73 10.47
C GLU A 177 6.07 -7.75 11.30
N PRO A 178 5.96 -9.00 10.85
CA PRO A 178 5.33 -10.02 11.67
C PRO A 178 6.17 -10.33 12.91
N ARG A 179 5.49 -10.68 14.01
CA ARG A 179 6.09 -11.23 15.21
C ARG A 179 5.19 -12.34 15.75
N PRO A 180 5.57 -13.57 15.64
CA PRO A 180 6.79 -14.14 14.99
C PRO A 180 6.82 -13.95 13.46
N SER A 181 7.72 -14.65 12.78
CA SER A 181 7.86 -14.59 11.32
C SER A 181 6.63 -15.14 10.59
N TRP A 182 6.47 -14.81 9.31
CA TRP A 182 5.28 -15.17 8.52
C TRP A 182 5.05 -16.69 8.36
N GLY A 183 6.06 -17.52 8.58
CA GLY A 183 5.92 -18.98 8.59
C GLY A 183 5.32 -19.56 9.86
N ASP A 184 5.07 -18.75 10.90
CA ASP A 184 4.46 -19.24 12.14
C ASP A 184 2.97 -19.53 11.94
N ALA A 185 2.51 -20.67 12.45
CA ALA A 185 1.13 -21.13 12.36
C ALA A 185 0.09 -20.13 12.89
N LYS A 186 0.52 -19.14 13.67
CA LYS A 186 -0.34 -18.01 14.09
C LYS A 186 -1.01 -17.33 12.91
N TYR A 187 -0.35 -17.29 11.75
CA TYR A 187 -0.83 -16.58 10.56
C TYR A 187 -1.63 -17.44 9.59
N ASP A 188 -1.79 -18.74 9.86
CA ASP A 188 -2.57 -19.66 9.03
C ASP A 188 -3.97 -19.17 8.67
N PRO A 189 -4.73 -18.51 9.57
CA PRO A 189 -6.03 -17.97 9.23
C PRO A 189 -5.99 -16.95 8.08
N ILE A 190 -4.96 -16.09 8.05
CA ILE A 190 -4.76 -15.10 6.97
C ILE A 190 -4.49 -15.81 5.65
N TRP A 191 -3.58 -16.80 5.65
CA TRP A 191 -3.22 -17.55 4.45
C TRP A 191 -4.38 -18.36 3.89
N ALA A 192 -5.14 -19.01 4.77
CA ALA A 192 -6.32 -19.77 4.39
C ALA A 192 -7.40 -18.87 3.78
N ALA A 193 -7.66 -17.70 4.37
CA ALA A 193 -8.64 -16.75 3.86
C ALA A 193 -8.21 -16.17 2.50
N ALA A 194 -6.95 -15.75 2.35
CA ALA A 194 -6.43 -15.23 1.08
C ALA A 194 -6.49 -16.28 -0.04
N THR A 195 -6.15 -17.53 0.27
CA THR A 195 -6.25 -18.67 -0.65
C THR A 195 -7.70 -18.91 -1.07
N LYS A 196 -8.64 -18.91 -0.12
CA LYS A 196 -10.07 -19.13 -0.36
C LYS A 196 -10.65 -18.12 -1.34
N ILE A 197 -10.27 -16.83 -1.23
CA ILE A 197 -10.74 -15.79 -2.13
C ILE A 197 -9.90 -15.68 -3.41
N ASN A 198 -8.85 -16.49 -3.54
CA ASN A 198 -7.95 -16.52 -4.70
C ASN A 198 -7.35 -15.14 -5.05
N LYS A 199 -6.87 -14.41 -4.06
CA LYS A 199 -6.20 -13.13 -4.26
C LYS A 199 -4.73 -13.20 -3.82
N PRO A 200 -3.83 -12.52 -4.52
CA PRO A 200 -2.44 -12.42 -4.10
C PRO A 200 -2.31 -11.68 -2.77
N VAL A 201 -1.25 -11.98 -2.05
CA VAL A 201 -0.86 -11.25 -0.85
C VAL A 201 0.32 -10.36 -1.19
N SER A 202 0.18 -9.06 -0.97
CA SER A 202 1.26 -8.08 -1.04
C SER A 202 1.83 -7.84 0.36
N CYS A 203 3.14 -7.71 0.44
CA CYS A 203 3.83 -7.38 1.68
C CYS A 203 4.32 -5.94 1.59
N HIS A 204 3.60 -5.04 2.23
CA HIS A 204 3.98 -3.63 2.25
C HIS A 204 4.95 -3.33 3.40
N LEU A 205 5.93 -2.53 3.10
CA LEU A 205 6.93 -2.06 4.04
C LEU A 205 6.31 -1.12 5.08
N SER A 206 6.78 -1.18 6.30
CA SER A 206 6.35 -0.23 7.31
C SER A 206 7.51 0.32 8.16
N ARG A 207 7.29 1.47 8.79
CA ARG A 207 8.33 2.26 9.45
C ARG A 207 8.93 1.61 10.71
N GLY A 208 8.20 0.73 11.38
CA GLY A 208 8.67 0.04 12.58
C GLY A 208 9.91 -0.82 12.37
N PHE A 209 10.31 -0.91 11.13
CA PHE A 209 11.38 -1.72 10.59
C PHE A 209 12.78 -1.25 10.93
N PHE A 210 13.00 0.06 10.96
CA PHE A 210 14.31 0.63 11.26
C PHE A 210 14.81 0.28 12.67
N GLU A 211 13.91 -0.03 13.59
CA GLU A 211 14.28 -0.46 14.94
C GLU A 211 14.78 -1.91 15.02
N THR A 212 14.52 -2.72 14.00
CA THR A 212 14.75 -4.16 14.04
C THR A 212 15.83 -4.65 13.09
N LEU A 213 16.28 -3.83 12.15
CA LEU A 213 17.36 -4.18 11.25
C LEU A 213 18.72 -3.98 11.93
N PRO A 214 19.52 -5.04 12.06
CA PRO A 214 20.88 -4.93 12.56
C PRO A 214 21.87 -4.37 11.53
N ILE A 215 21.37 -3.84 10.41
CA ILE A 215 22.20 -3.29 9.35
C ILE A 215 22.35 -1.80 9.61
N PRO A 216 23.51 -1.35 10.06
CA PRO A 216 23.77 0.09 10.14
C PRO A 216 23.66 0.69 8.74
N PRO A 217 23.24 1.94 8.63
CA PRO A 217 23.31 2.65 7.36
C PRO A 217 24.75 2.56 6.85
N VAL A 218 24.90 1.92 5.71
CA VAL A 218 26.24 1.64 5.14
C VAL A 218 26.83 2.83 4.37
N GLY A 219 26.40 4.04 4.72
CA GLY A 219 26.92 5.24 4.07
C GLY A 219 26.55 5.37 2.60
N LEU A 220 25.42 4.77 2.21
CA LEU A 220 24.93 4.85 0.85
C LEU A 220 24.44 6.27 0.53
N PRO A 221 24.63 6.74 -0.70
CA PRO A 221 24.49 8.17 -1.03
C PRO A 221 23.06 8.68 -1.07
N SER A 222 22.06 7.84 -0.89
CA SER A 222 20.67 8.26 -0.82
C SER A 222 19.84 7.42 0.15
N TYR A 223 18.97 8.09 0.86
CA TYR A 223 17.95 7.48 1.72
C TYR A 223 17.16 6.39 1.00
N ASN A 224 16.73 6.66 -0.23
CA ASN A 224 15.94 5.70 -1.01
C ASN A 224 16.73 4.42 -1.30
N HIS A 225 18.02 4.50 -1.50
CA HIS A 225 18.84 3.33 -1.75
C HIS A 225 19.03 2.48 -0.49
N ASP A 226 19.36 3.10 0.64
CA ASP A 226 19.46 2.43 1.94
C ASP A 226 18.15 1.77 2.34
N PHE A 227 17.07 2.48 2.13
CA PHE A 227 15.71 2.04 2.36
C PHE A 227 15.40 0.78 1.53
N MET A 228 15.59 0.84 0.22
CA MET A 228 15.28 -0.28 -0.68
C MET A 228 16.12 -1.52 -0.41
N VAL A 229 17.40 -1.39 -0.13
CA VAL A 229 18.27 -2.53 0.18
C VAL A 229 17.85 -3.19 1.49
N SER A 230 17.59 -2.41 2.52
CA SER A 230 17.17 -2.92 3.83
C SER A 230 15.85 -3.67 3.75
N TYR A 231 14.91 -3.14 3.00
CA TYR A 231 13.60 -3.77 2.81
C TYR A 231 13.63 -5.03 1.99
N SER A 232 14.43 -5.06 0.93
CA SER A 232 14.59 -6.26 0.11
C SER A 232 15.11 -7.44 0.93
N LEU A 233 16.05 -7.18 1.82
CA LEU A 233 16.59 -8.21 2.72
C LEU A 233 15.53 -8.74 3.69
N LEU A 234 14.67 -7.87 4.21
CA LEU A 234 13.60 -8.37 5.07
C LEU A 234 12.54 -9.15 4.31
N ALA A 235 12.06 -8.61 3.22
CA ALA A 235 11.08 -9.32 2.40
C ALA A 235 11.61 -10.73 2.07
N ALA A 236 12.88 -10.84 1.70
CA ALA A 236 13.52 -12.13 1.48
C ALA A 236 13.50 -13.02 2.73
N ASN A 237 13.85 -12.49 3.90
CA ASN A 237 13.79 -13.24 5.16
C ASN A 237 12.39 -13.73 5.50
N GLN A 238 11.37 -12.90 5.27
CA GLN A 238 9.99 -13.28 5.55
C GLN A 238 9.49 -14.37 4.60
N VAL A 239 9.80 -14.26 3.31
CA VAL A 239 9.49 -15.32 2.33
C VAL A 239 10.20 -16.62 2.69
N MET A 240 11.48 -16.55 3.09
CA MET A 240 12.22 -17.73 3.52
C MET A 240 11.61 -18.37 4.77
N SER A 241 11.10 -17.59 5.72
CA SER A 241 10.43 -18.15 6.90
C SER A 241 9.15 -18.91 6.52
N MET A 242 8.39 -18.44 5.54
CA MET A 242 7.21 -19.16 5.04
C MET A 242 7.57 -20.50 4.38
N ILE A 243 8.76 -20.60 3.79
CA ILE A 243 9.22 -21.84 3.13
C ILE A 243 9.76 -22.86 4.16
N PHE A 244 10.46 -22.40 5.19
CA PHE A 244 11.19 -23.27 6.12
C PHE A 244 10.47 -23.53 7.44
N ASP A 245 9.63 -22.63 7.88
CA ASP A 245 8.94 -22.69 9.18
C ASP A 245 7.44 -23.00 9.02
N GLY A 246 6.92 -22.88 7.80
CA GLY A 246 5.51 -23.10 7.46
C GLY A 246 5.13 -24.52 7.07
#